data_7ca563c259f979767d7c9a6d3b117232
#
_entry.id   7ca563c259f979767d7c9a6d3b117232
#
_cell.length_a   1.000
_cell.length_b   1.000
_cell.length_c   1.000
_cell.angle_alpha   90.00
_cell.angle_beta   90.00
_cell.angle_gamma   90.00
#
_symmetry.space_group_name_H-M   'P 1'
#
loop_
_entity.id
_entity.type
_entity.pdbx_description
1 polymer ?
#
loop_
_entity_poly.entity_id
_entity_poly.type
_entity_poly.pdbx_seq_one_letter_code
_entity_poly.pdbx_strand_id
1 'polypeptide(L)'
;MGSIMEISEGLTFDDVLLVPAASDVVPGEVSTSVELIKGIKLNAPIMSSAMDTVTEFEMATAMAQFGGLGVIHRNMSIEKQAKLVSKVKRFESGVISNPITLREHQTVHEARALQKEFNIKKSQFS
;
A
#
# COMPACT_ATOMS: atom_id res chain seq x y z
N MET A 1 10.13 -36.20 -33.14
CA MET A 1 11.22 -35.33 -32.59
C MET A 1 10.72 -34.83 -31.27
N GLY A 2 11.19 -35.37 -30.14
CA GLY A 2 10.82 -34.90 -28.82
C GLY A 2 11.50 -33.55 -28.54
N SER A 3 10.71 -32.55 -28.13
CA SER A 3 11.24 -31.29 -27.63
C SER A 3 12.03 -31.58 -26.35
N ILE A 4 13.30 -31.29 -26.33
CA ILE A 4 14.12 -31.34 -25.12
C ILE A 4 13.66 -30.16 -24.29
N MET A 5 13.04 -30.45 -23.11
CA MET A 5 12.67 -29.41 -22.17
C MET A 5 13.96 -28.83 -21.56
N GLU A 6 14.24 -27.59 -21.86
CA GLU A 6 15.38 -26.87 -21.28
C GLU A 6 15.01 -26.48 -19.84
N ILE A 7 15.73 -27.03 -18.86
CA ILE A 7 15.56 -26.70 -17.45
C ILE A 7 16.57 -25.58 -17.14
N SER A 8 16.06 -24.38 -16.85
CA SER A 8 16.88 -23.27 -16.40
C SER A 8 17.18 -23.37 -14.90
N GLU A 9 18.41 -23.06 -14.52
CA GLU A 9 18.79 -22.92 -13.11
C GLU A 9 18.10 -21.70 -12.50
N GLY A 10 17.48 -21.85 -11.33
CA GLY A 10 16.87 -20.78 -10.57
C GLY A 10 17.36 -20.82 -9.13
N LEU A 11 18.12 -19.80 -8.74
CA LEU A 11 18.66 -19.67 -7.38
C LEU A 11 17.63 -19.04 -6.45
N THR A 12 17.58 -19.52 -5.22
CA THR A 12 16.82 -18.92 -4.12
C THR A 12 17.75 -18.15 -3.17
N PHE A 13 17.20 -17.39 -2.22
CA PHE A 13 18.00 -16.71 -1.21
C PHE A 13 18.77 -17.67 -0.30
N ASP A 14 18.31 -18.91 -0.16
CA ASP A 14 19.00 -19.94 0.61
C ASP A 14 20.25 -20.48 -0.12
N ASP A 15 20.32 -20.30 -1.43
CA ASP A 15 21.44 -20.77 -2.28
C ASP A 15 22.56 -19.74 -2.43
N VAL A 16 22.34 -18.49 -2.00
CA VAL A 16 23.27 -17.39 -2.28
C VAL A 16 23.58 -16.55 -1.03
N LEU A 17 24.78 -15.97 -1.02
CA LEU A 17 25.21 -14.98 -0.03
C LEU A 17 25.64 -13.70 -0.74
N LEU A 18 25.42 -12.56 -0.06
CA LEU A 18 25.96 -11.29 -0.53
C LEU A 18 27.48 -11.27 -0.37
N VAL A 19 28.19 -10.93 -1.43
CA VAL A 19 29.65 -10.75 -1.38
C VAL A 19 29.96 -9.43 -0.68
N PRO A 20 30.72 -9.42 0.42
CA PRO A 20 31.15 -8.20 1.08
C PRO A 20 31.96 -7.31 0.12
N ALA A 21 31.69 -6.02 0.15
CA ALA A 21 32.43 -5.01 -0.62
C ALA A 21 32.84 -3.85 0.29
N ALA A 22 33.89 -3.14 -0.08
CA ALA A 22 34.27 -1.91 0.60
C ALA A 22 33.18 -0.84 0.41
N SER A 23 32.89 -0.09 1.50
CA SER A 23 31.94 1.01 1.49
C SER A 23 32.48 2.16 2.31
N ASP A 24 32.30 3.37 1.83
CA ASP A 24 32.56 4.65 2.52
C ASP A 24 31.29 5.27 3.09
N VAL A 25 30.14 4.60 2.91
CA VAL A 25 28.83 5.05 3.39
C VAL A 25 28.54 4.43 4.76
N VAL A 26 28.24 5.27 5.75
CA VAL A 26 27.80 4.82 7.07
C VAL A 26 26.29 4.48 7.07
N PRO A 27 25.80 3.57 7.95
CA PRO A 27 24.42 3.10 7.92
C PRO A 27 23.36 4.20 7.96
N GLY A 28 23.60 5.32 8.67
CA GLY A 28 22.67 6.45 8.75
C GLY A 28 22.54 7.29 7.47
N GLU A 29 23.47 7.12 6.52
CA GLU A 29 23.50 7.86 5.25
C GLU A 29 22.99 7.02 4.06
N VAL A 30 22.65 5.75 4.32
CA VAL A 30 22.16 4.84 3.28
C VAL A 30 20.78 5.30 2.79
N SER A 31 20.64 5.51 1.49
CA SER A 31 19.34 5.68 0.84
C SER A 31 18.82 4.34 0.35
N THR A 32 17.67 3.91 0.86
CA THR A 32 16.98 2.69 0.41
C THR A 32 15.95 2.97 -0.68
N SER A 33 15.85 4.22 -1.14
CA SER A 33 14.86 4.59 -2.14
C SER A 33 15.15 3.96 -3.50
N VAL A 34 14.09 3.49 -4.15
CA VAL A 34 14.14 2.84 -5.47
C VAL A 34 13.04 3.37 -6.37
N GLU A 35 13.33 3.54 -7.64
CA GLU A 35 12.32 3.76 -8.66
C GLU A 35 11.82 2.39 -9.16
N LEU A 36 10.61 2.02 -8.79
CA LEU A 36 10.02 0.74 -9.14
C LEU A 36 9.67 0.67 -10.63
N ILE A 37 9.00 1.71 -11.12
CA ILE A 37 8.72 1.98 -12.54
C ILE A 37 8.71 3.49 -12.72
N LYS A 38 8.82 3.96 -13.96
CA LYS A 38 8.84 5.39 -14.27
C LYS A 38 7.71 6.16 -13.56
N GLY A 39 8.09 7.06 -12.70
CA GLY A 39 7.17 7.91 -11.92
C GLY A 39 6.66 7.30 -10.62
N ILE A 40 7.04 6.06 -10.26
CA ILE A 40 6.72 5.47 -8.95
C ILE A 40 8.01 5.21 -8.19
N LYS A 41 8.27 6.06 -7.21
CA LYS A 41 9.42 5.97 -6.32
C LYS A 41 8.97 5.45 -4.95
N LEU A 42 9.68 4.46 -4.44
CA LEU A 42 9.52 3.95 -3.08
C LEU A 42 10.67 4.45 -2.21
N ASN A 43 10.37 4.86 -0.98
CA ASN A 43 11.40 5.21 0.01
C ASN A 43 11.97 3.97 0.70
N ALA A 44 11.15 2.92 0.83
CA ALA A 44 11.56 1.59 1.26
C ALA A 44 11.25 0.58 0.14
N PRO A 45 12.21 -0.24 -0.31
CA PRO A 45 12.05 -1.15 -1.46
C PRO A 45 11.28 -2.42 -1.06
N ILE A 46 10.12 -2.24 -0.45
CA ILE A 46 9.28 -3.34 0.05
C ILE A 46 7.87 -3.19 -0.52
N MET A 47 7.31 -4.31 -0.96
CA MET A 47 5.94 -4.41 -1.45
C MET A 47 5.21 -5.54 -0.74
N SER A 48 3.94 -5.34 -0.38
CA SER A 48 3.11 -6.41 0.16
C SER A 48 2.37 -7.16 -0.95
N SER A 49 2.21 -8.48 -0.77
CA SER A 49 1.55 -9.36 -1.75
C SER A 49 0.07 -9.06 -1.91
N ALA A 50 -0.44 -9.19 -3.13
CA ALA A 50 -1.85 -9.03 -3.49
C ALA A 50 -2.66 -10.28 -3.10
N MET A 51 -2.73 -10.58 -1.81
CA MET A 51 -3.46 -11.72 -1.25
C MET A 51 -4.52 -11.21 -0.26
N ASP A 52 -5.68 -11.85 -0.23
CA ASP A 52 -6.81 -11.48 0.64
C ASP A 52 -6.49 -11.61 2.14
N THR A 53 -5.59 -12.54 2.49
CA THR A 53 -5.08 -12.73 3.85
C THR A 53 -3.90 -11.81 4.21
N VAL A 54 -3.39 -11.02 3.29
CA VAL A 54 -2.17 -10.19 3.47
C VAL A 54 -2.47 -8.71 3.31
N THR A 55 -2.99 -8.28 2.16
CA THR A 55 -3.08 -6.86 1.83
C THR A 55 -4.52 -6.41 1.61
N GLU A 56 -5.12 -5.91 2.67
CA GLU A 56 -6.32 -5.08 2.66
C GLU A 56 -5.99 -3.66 3.16
N PHE A 57 -6.95 -2.96 3.73
CA PHE A 57 -6.82 -1.55 4.13
C PHE A 57 -5.68 -1.30 5.11
N GLU A 58 -5.61 -2.09 6.19
CA GLU A 58 -4.65 -1.89 7.28
C GLU A 58 -3.20 -2.08 6.79
N MET A 59 -2.94 -3.19 6.10
CA MET A 59 -1.61 -3.46 5.56
C MET A 59 -1.21 -2.45 4.48
N ALA A 60 -2.12 -2.11 3.56
CA ALA A 60 -1.83 -1.11 2.52
C ALA A 60 -1.51 0.26 3.12
N THR A 61 -2.21 0.65 4.19
CA THR A 61 -1.94 1.89 4.94
C THR A 61 -0.58 1.84 5.64
N ALA A 62 -0.27 0.74 6.34
CA ALA A 62 1.02 0.57 7.00
C ALA A 62 2.19 0.59 6.01
N MET A 63 2.04 -0.06 4.85
CA MET A 63 3.04 -0.05 3.79
C MET A 63 3.26 1.36 3.24
N ALA A 64 2.19 2.12 3.01
CA ALA A 64 2.29 3.50 2.55
C ALA A 64 3.01 4.39 3.57
N GLN A 65 2.68 4.28 4.87
CA GLN A 65 3.35 5.02 5.95
C GLN A 65 4.83 4.65 6.09
N PHE A 66 5.18 3.40 5.84
CA PHE A 66 6.56 2.92 5.89
C PHE A 66 7.38 3.37 4.67
N GLY A 67 6.73 3.83 3.60
CA GLY A 67 7.38 4.26 2.36
C GLY A 67 7.51 3.16 1.31
N GLY A 68 6.83 2.02 1.51
CA GLY A 68 6.70 0.92 0.57
C GLY A 68 5.43 1.00 -0.28
N LEU A 69 5.02 -0.12 -0.86
CA LEU A 69 3.83 -0.24 -1.69
C LEU A 69 2.92 -1.38 -1.23
N GLY A 70 1.68 -1.07 -0.88
CA GLY A 70 0.64 -2.05 -0.64
C GLY A 70 -0.13 -2.39 -1.92
N VAL A 71 -0.17 -3.68 -2.30
CA VAL A 71 -0.92 -4.14 -3.47
C VAL A 71 -2.22 -4.82 -3.01
N ILE A 72 -3.34 -4.12 -3.17
CA ILE A 72 -4.65 -4.65 -2.77
C ILE A 72 -5.08 -5.77 -3.73
N HIS A 73 -5.52 -6.91 -3.15
CA HIS A 73 -5.92 -8.09 -3.91
C HIS A 73 -7.21 -7.87 -4.72
N ARG A 74 -7.43 -8.74 -5.72
CA ARG A 74 -8.59 -8.69 -6.61
C ARG A 74 -9.77 -9.59 -6.20
N ASN A 75 -9.66 -10.32 -5.08
CA ASN A 75 -10.71 -11.24 -4.62
C ASN A 75 -11.87 -10.49 -3.95
N MET A 76 -12.46 -9.56 -4.69
CA MET A 76 -13.59 -8.73 -4.28
C MET A 76 -14.24 -8.07 -5.50
N SER A 77 -15.38 -7.40 -5.33
CA SER A 77 -15.96 -6.63 -6.44
C SER A 77 -15.12 -5.39 -6.77
N ILE A 78 -15.23 -4.91 -8.02
CA ILE A 78 -14.52 -3.71 -8.50
C ILE A 78 -14.81 -2.51 -7.60
N GLU A 79 -16.08 -2.34 -7.19
CA GLU A 79 -16.53 -1.23 -6.34
C GLU A 79 -15.90 -1.31 -4.94
N LYS A 80 -15.81 -2.53 -4.38
CA LYS A 80 -15.16 -2.75 -3.07
C LYS A 80 -13.68 -2.42 -3.16
N GLN A 81 -12.98 -2.88 -4.18
CA GLN A 81 -11.55 -2.59 -4.38
C GLN A 81 -11.32 -1.09 -4.54
N ALA A 82 -12.10 -0.41 -5.38
CA ALA A 82 -12.01 1.04 -5.57
C ALA A 82 -12.24 1.82 -4.26
N LYS A 83 -13.23 1.40 -3.45
CA LYS A 83 -13.47 1.98 -2.13
C LYS A 83 -12.29 1.80 -1.18
N LEU A 84 -11.67 0.61 -1.16
CA LEU A 84 -10.48 0.34 -0.34
C LEU A 84 -9.30 1.23 -0.75
N VAL A 85 -9.00 1.30 -2.05
CA VAL A 85 -7.94 2.19 -2.57
C VAL A 85 -8.20 3.65 -2.19
N SER A 86 -9.44 4.14 -2.39
CA SER A 86 -9.81 5.50 -2.00
C SER A 86 -9.64 5.76 -0.51
N LYS A 87 -9.96 4.77 0.34
CA LYS A 87 -9.80 4.85 1.79
C LYS A 87 -8.33 4.95 2.20
N VAL A 88 -7.45 4.14 1.59
CA VAL A 88 -6.00 4.21 1.82
C VAL A 88 -5.44 5.57 1.40
N LYS A 89 -5.81 6.04 0.21
CA LYS A 89 -5.32 7.34 -0.31
C LYS A 89 -5.75 8.53 0.55
N ARG A 90 -6.95 8.50 1.11
CA ARG A 90 -7.39 9.53 2.07
C ARG A 90 -6.61 9.49 3.37
N PHE A 91 -6.25 8.30 3.84
CA PHE A 91 -5.48 8.14 5.07
C PHE A 91 -4.04 8.64 4.91
N GLU A 92 -3.44 8.36 3.75
CA GLU A 92 -2.04 8.70 3.43
C GLU A 92 -1.82 10.20 3.29
N SER A 93 -2.80 10.93 2.73
CA SER A 93 -2.60 12.33 2.35
C SER A 93 -2.46 13.29 3.55
N GLY A 94 -2.83 12.89 4.76
CA GLY A 94 -2.84 13.80 5.93
C GLY A 94 -3.66 15.09 5.72
N VAL A 95 -3.98 15.38 4.47
CA VAL A 95 -4.84 16.47 4.02
C VAL A 95 -6.11 15.84 3.45
N ILE A 96 -7.23 16.18 4.02
CA ILE A 96 -8.53 15.72 3.51
C ILE A 96 -8.82 16.49 2.22
N SER A 97 -8.30 16.01 1.10
CA SER A 97 -8.48 16.64 -0.22
C SER A 97 -9.95 16.64 -0.68
N ASN A 98 -10.80 15.83 -0.04
CA ASN A 98 -12.23 15.77 -0.32
C ASN A 98 -12.97 15.45 0.99
N PRO A 99 -13.20 16.46 1.86
CA PRO A 99 -13.85 16.26 3.14
C PRO A 99 -15.29 15.79 2.91
N ILE A 100 -15.73 14.84 3.73
CA ILE A 100 -17.15 14.47 3.78
C ILE A 100 -17.85 15.58 4.56
N THR A 101 -18.55 16.43 3.83
CA THR A 101 -19.30 17.54 4.43
C THR A 101 -20.75 17.16 4.65
N LEU A 102 -21.33 17.67 5.70
CA LEU A 102 -22.77 17.62 5.95
C LEU A 102 -23.40 18.94 5.51
N ARG A 103 -24.58 18.86 4.91
CA ARG A 103 -25.38 20.04 4.61
C ARG A 103 -26.23 20.40 5.83
N GLU A 104 -26.56 21.66 6.00
CA GLU A 104 -27.32 22.18 7.15
C GLU A 104 -28.67 21.47 7.42
N HIS A 105 -29.29 20.93 6.36
CA HIS A 105 -30.57 20.22 6.47
C HIS A 105 -30.42 18.70 6.72
N GLN A 106 -29.23 18.17 6.79
CA GLN A 106 -29.01 16.74 7.06
C GLN A 106 -29.19 16.43 8.54
N THR A 107 -29.85 15.31 8.80
CA THR A 107 -30.15 14.86 10.16
C THR A 107 -28.94 14.21 10.84
N VAL A 108 -28.93 14.18 12.17
CA VAL A 108 -27.93 13.46 12.97
C VAL A 108 -27.90 11.97 12.61
N HIS A 109 -29.01 11.40 12.18
CA HIS A 109 -29.09 10.00 11.77
C HIS A 109 -28.29 9.77 10.47
N GLU A 110 -28.43 10.64 9.47
CA GLU A 110 -27.68 10.59 8.22
C GLU A 110 -26.19 10.84 8.46
N ALA A 111 -25.85 11.77 9.36
CA ALA A 111 -24.47 12.01 9.78
C ALA A 111 -23.82 10.75 10.37
N ARG A 112 -24.54 10.03 11.23
CA ARG A 112 -24.07 8.77 11.81
C ARG A 112 -23.94 7.66 10.77
N ALA A 113 -24.85 7.61 9.79
CA ALA A 113 -24.77 6.66 8.69
C ALA A 113 -23.50 6.89 7.85
N LEU A 114 -23.23 8.14 7.46
CA LEU A 114 -22.00 8.53 6.76
C LEU A 114 -20.75 8.24 7.59
N GLN A 115 -20.77 8.54 8.88
CA GLN A 115 -19.67 8.25 9.80
C GLN A 115 -19.33 6.74 9.82
N LYS A 116 -20.38 5.89 9.86
CA LYS A 116 -20.21 4.43 9.86
C LYS A 116 -19.73 3.90 8.50
N GLU A 117 -20.29 4.43 7.41
CA GLU A 117 -19.92 4.03 6.03
C GLU A 117 -18.45 4.36 5.73
N PHE A 118 -17.99 5.53 6.13
CA PHE A 118 -16.62 6.00 5.86
C PHE A 118 -15.64 5.78 7.01
N ASN A 119 -16.08 5.16 8.13
CA ASN A 119 -15.28 4.89 9.33
C ASN A 119 -14.53 6.13 9.87
N ILE A 120 -15.22 7.26 9.94
CA ILE A 120 -14.67 8.54 10.38
C ILE A 120 -14.72 8.61 11.91
N LYS A 121 -13.60 8.97 12.55
CA LYS A 121 -13.57 9.20 14.00
C LYS A 121 -14.26 10.52 14.35
N LYS A 122 -14.88 10.57 15.54
CA LYS A 122 -15.69 11.69 16.04
C LYS A 122 -14.98 13.06 16.06
N SER A 123 -13.64 13.06 16.08
CA SER A 123 -12.79 14.26 16.10
C SER A 123 -12.52 14.91 14.74
N GLN A 124 -13.10 14.39 13.66
CA GLN A 124 -12.87 14.90 12.29
C GLN A 124 -14.03 15.74 11.75
N PHE A 125 -15.04 15.99 12.57
CA PHE A 125 -16.09 16.97 12.26
C PHE A 125 -15.76 18.28 12.99
N SER A 126 -15.24 19.23 12.30
CA SER A 126 -15.16 20.64 12.72
C SER A 126 -15.96 21.49 11.77
#